data_94177f677c16a3785259a82a24713768
#
_entry.id   94177f677c16a3785259a82a24713768
#
_cell.length_a   1.000
_cell.length_b   1.000
_cell.length_c   1.000
_cell.angle_alpha   90.00
_cell.angle_beta   90.00
_cell.angle_gamma   90.00
#
_symmetry.space_group_name_H-M   'P 1'
#
loop_
_entity.id
_entity.type
_entity.pdbx_description
1 polymer ?
#
loop_
_entity_poly.entity_id
_entity_poly.type
_entity_poly.pdbx_seq_one_letter_code
_entity_poly.pdbx_strand_id
1 'polypeptide(L)'
;MLRATGLGREIAPEAENERSCYFEGVGKGESTREAILRHAIVVASRVGLSGLTIGRLAQELDLSKSGLFSHFHSKEALELQVLEYGAARFVENVVKPALAAPRGLPRLQALFDRWLTWSQSDPSSGGCFFVAMATELDDRPGPARDLLVRLQRSWIDLLAGVVDVAVREGQLRPDSDPEQLAHDAYGAMLAYHHASRLLEDPAAE
;
A
#
# COMPACT_ATOMS: atom_id res chain seq x y z
N MET A 1 -9.08 11.73 -55.17
CA MET A 1 -8.09 12.76 -54.79
C MET A 1 -8.50 13.34 -53.42
N LEU A 2 -8.00 12.76 -52.34
CA LEU A 2 -8.26 13.21 -50.98
C LEU A 2 -6.90 13.38 -50.30
N ARG A 3 -6.58 14.61 -49.93
CA ARG A 3 -5.33 15.00 -49.27
C ARG A 3 -5.39 14.63 -47.78
N ALA A 4 -4.43 13.86 -47.31
CA ALA A 4 -4.14 13.66 -45.93
C ALA A 4 -3.42 14.90 -45.34
N THR A 5 -4.04 15.56 -44.39
CA THR A 5 -3.39 16.57 -43.55
C THR A 5 -2.89 15.89 -42.30
N GLY A 6 -1.54 15.81 -42.18
CA GLY A 6 -0.87 15.36 -40.97
C GLY A 6 -1.00 16.38 -39.84
N LEU A 7 -1.44 15.92 -38.69
CA LEU A 7 -1.27 16.60 -37.41
C LEU A 7 -0.22 15.84 -36.62
N GLY A 8 1.02 16.29 -36.74
CA GLY A 8 2.09 15.95 -35.81
C GLY A 8 1.75 16.53 -34.44
N ARG A 9 1.42 15.67 -33.46
CA ARG A 9 1.43 16.05 -32.05
C ARG A 9 2.89 16.01 -31.59
N GLU A 10 3.47 17.18 -31.42
CA GLU A 10 4.68 17.35 -30.59
C GLU A 10 4.34 16.91 -29.17
N ILE A 11 5.01 15.86 -28.73
CA ILE A 11 5.03 15.44 -27.33
C ILE A 11 6.02 16.38 -26.63
N ALA A 12 5.48 17.35 -25.89
CA ALA A 12 6.25 18.23 -25.04
C ALA A 12 6.90 17.43 -23.89
N PRO A 13 8.09 17.79 -23.42
CA PRO A 13 8.78 17.09 -22.35
C PRO A 13 8.23 17.53 -20.99
N GLU A 14 7.22 16.83 -20.48
CA GLU A 14 6.70 17.03 -19.11
C GLU A 14 7.53 16.30 -18.04
N ALA A 15 8.64 15.65 -18.39
CA ALA A 15 9.40 14.78 -17.50
C ALA A 15 10.41 15.48 -16.57
N GLU A 16 10.60 16.81 -16.68
CA GLU A 16 11.63 17.51 -15.89
C GLU A 16 11.13 18.12 -14.57
N ASN A 17 9.82 18.24 -14.35
CA ASN A 17 9.28 18.94 -13.19
C ASN A 17 8.83 18.02 -12.02
N GLU A 18 8.73 16.73 -12.24
CA GLU A 18 8.36 15.78 -11.16
C GLU A 18 9.52 15.44 -10.20
N ARG A 19 10.77 15.71 -10.59
CA ARG A 19 11.97 15.35 -9.84
C ARG A 19 12.20 16.19 -8.57
N SER A 20 11.66 17.40 -8.51
CA SER A 20 11.87 18.33 -7.38
C SER A 20 10.90 18.11 -6.22
N CYS A 21 9.73 17.51 -6.45
CA CYS A 21 8.66 17.45 -5.44
C CYS A 21 8.94 16.48 -4.28
N TYR A 22 9.81 15.47 -4.48
CA TYR A 22 10.02 14.42 -3.48
C TYR A 22 10.89 14.84 -2.29
N PHE A 23 11.77 15.84 -2.49
CA PHE A 23 12.61 16.37 -1.42
C PHE A 23 12.11 17.70 -0.82
N GLU A 24 11.26 18.44 -1.50
CA GLU A 24 10.69 19.70 -0.98
C GLU A 24 9.71 19.51 0.20
N GLY A 25 9.24 18.26 0.44
CA GLY A 25 8.35 17.90 1.55
C GLY A 25 9.04 17.23 2.74
N VAL A 26 10.38 17.13 2.77
CA VAL A 26 11.10 16.57 3.91
C VAL A 26 11.07 17.59 5.05
N GLY A 27 10.09 17.41 5.95
CA GLY A 27 10.01 18.21 7.16
C GLY A 27 11.33 18.14 7.93
N LYS A 28 11.75 19.26 8.57
CA LYS A 28 12.93 19.31 9.43
C LYS A 28 12.84 18.20 10.49
N GLY A 29 13.55 17.06 10.29
CA GLY A 29 13.61 15.93 11.22
C GLY A 29 13.41 14.55 10.59
N GLU A 30 13.00 14.44 9.32
CA GLU A 30 12.93 13.14 8.66
C GLU A 30 14.33 12.65 8.29
N SER A 31 14.65 11.39 8.64
CA SER A 31 15.93 10.80 8.25
C SER A 31 15.95 10.49 6.75
N THR A 32 17.13 10.60 6.11
CA THR A 32 17.33 10.21 4.71
C THR A 32 16.81 8.80 4.44
N ARG A 33 16.99 7.87 5.39
CA ARG A 33 16.50 6.49 5.27
C ARG A 33 14.99 6.42 5.19
N GLU A 34 14.28 7.23 5.96
CA GLU A 34 12.81 7.27 5.94
C GLU A 34 12.28 7.84 4.62
N ALA A 35 12.90 8.91 4.11
CA ALA A 35 12.58 9.46 2.79
C ALA A 35 12.77 8.41 1.66
N ILE A 36 13.86 7.63 1.73
CA ILE A 36 14.10 6.54 0.77
C ILE A 36 13.01 5.47 0.88
N LEU A 37 12.65 5.02 2.10
CA LEU A 37 11.62 3.99 2.29
C LEU A 37 10.24 4.45 1.83
N ARG A 38 9.90 5.71 2.06
CA ARG A 38 8.65 6.32 1.57
C ARG A 38 8.58 6.28 0.04
N HIS A 39 9.64 6.69 -0.64
CA HIS A 39 9.72 6.62 -2.10
C HIS A 39 9.71 5.17 -2.61
N ALA A 40 10.43 4.28 -1.93
CA ALA A 40 10.50 2.86 -2.27
C ALA A 40 9.11 2.17 -2.25
N ILE A 41 8.22 2.53 -1.32
CA ILE A 41 6.84 2.01 -1.31
C ILE A 41 6.09 2.43 -2.58
N VAL A 42 6.18 3.69 -2.98
CA VAL A 42 5.52 4.19 -4.20
C VAL A 42 6.04 3.46 -5.43
N VAL A 43 7.35 3.28 -5.53
CA VAL A 43 7.96 2.51 -6.64
C VAL A 43 7.50 1.05 -6.60
N ALA A 44 7.58 0.38 -5.43
CA ALA A 44 7.21 -1.02 -5.29
C ALA A 44 5.71 -1.26 -5.57
N SER A 45 4.83 -0.34 -5.22
CA SER A 45 3.40 -0.46 -5.54
C SER A 45 3.10 -0.48 -7.04
N ARG A 46 4.00 0.10 -7.86
CA ARG A 46 3.84 0.16 -9.33
C ARG A 46 4.56 -0.97 -10.07
N VAL A 47 5.76 -1.31 -9.62
CA VAL A 47 6.66 -2.24 -10.34
C VAL A 47 7.01 -3.49 -9.57
N GLY A 48 6.40 -3.66 -8.38
CA GLY A 48 6.70 -4.75 -7.47
C GLY A 48 8.03 -4.58 -6.72
N LEU A 49 8.23 -5.40 -5.69
CA LEU A 49 9.54 -5.51 -5.00
C LEU A 49 10.62 -6.04 -5.93
N SER A 50 10.27 -6.89 -6.92
CA SER A 50 11.22 -7.39 -7.93
C SER A 50 11.83 -6.26 -8.74
N GLY A 51 11.01 -5.26 -9.12
CA GLY A 51 11.42 -4.08 -9.86
C GLY A 51 12.14 -3.02 -9.01
N LEU A 52 12.10 -3.16 -7.69
CA LEU A 52 12.76 -2.27 -6.76
C LEU A 52 14.25 -2.63 -6.67
N THR A 53 15.13 -1.75 -7.14
CA THR A 53 16.57 -1.95 -7.06
C THR A 53 17.27 -0.76 -6.43
N ILE A 54 18.39 -1.00 -5.74
CA ILE A 54 19.22 0.06 -5.16
C ILE A 54 19.66 1.06 -6.25
N GLY A 55 19.96 0.57 -7.46
CA GLY A 55 20.37 1.43 -8.58
C GLY A 55 19.25 2.34 -9.07
N ARG A 56 18.02 1.83 -9.16
CA ARG A 56 16.84 2.61 -9.55
C ARG A 56 16.51 3.67 -8.49
N LEU A 57 16.43 3.28 -7.22
CA LEU A 57 16.18 4.24 -6.14
C LEU A 57 17.24 5.33 -6.07
N ALA A 58 18.53 4.97 -6.23
CA ALA A 58 19.62 5.93 -6.24
C ALA A 58 19.43 6.96 -7.37
N GLN A 59 19.06 6.50 -8.57
CA GLN A 59 18.82 7.36 -9.72
C GLN A 59 17.58 8.28 -9.52
N GLU A 60 16.47 7.72 -9.03
CA GLU A 60 15.21 8.47 -8.84
C GLU A 60 15.32 9.50 -7.70
N LEU A 61 16.17 9.26 -6.71
CA LEU A 61 16.39 10.12 -5.54
C LEU A 61 17.64 11.01 -5.65
N ASP A 62 18.35 10.97 -6.77
CA ASP A 62 19.62 11.67 -6.97
C ASP A 62 20.66 11.40 -5.88
N LEU A 63 20.74 10.13 -5.46
CA LEU A 63 21.68 9.65 -4.44
C LEU A 63 22.76 8.77 -5.07
N SER A 64 23.92 8.70 -4.42
CA SER A 64 24.94 7.75 -4.83
C SER A 64 24.52 6.30 -4.50
N LYS A 65 24.82 5.34 -5.40
CA LYS A 65 24.55 3.92 -5.14
C LYS A 65 25.22 3.41 -3.87
N SER A 66 26.44 3.88 -3.58
CA SER A 66 27.19 3.52 -2.37
C SER A 66 26.52 4.07 -1.11
N GLY A 67 26.01 5.30 -1.17
CA GLY A 67 25.24 5.90 -0.07
C GLY A 67 23.96 5.11 0.22
N LEU A 68 23.20 4.76 -0.82
CA LEU A 68 21.99 3.98 -0.65
C LEU A 68 22.30 2.55 -0.15
N PHE A 69 23.37 1.91 -0.69
CA PHE A 69 23.80 0.60 -0.25
C PHE A 69 24.21 0.58 1.24
N SER A 70 24.79 1.64 1.78
CA SER A 70 25.13 1.73 3.19
C SER A 70 23.92 1.70 4.12
N HIS A 71 22.75 2.10 3.64
CA HIS A 71 21.49 2.06 4.40
C HIS A 71 20.83 0.67 4.40
N PHE A 72 20.96 -0.09 3.31
CA PHE A 72 20.16 -1.31 3.12
C PHE A 72 21.00 -2.60 2.97
N HIS A 73 22.29 -2.50 2.61
CA HIS A 73 23.28 -3.59 2.48
C HIS A 73 22.95 -4.66 1.41
N SER A 74 21.68 -5.04 1.23
CA SER A 74 21.24 -6.00 0.22
C SER A 74 19.85 -5.67 -0.30
N LYS A 75 19.48 -6.27 -1.45
CA LYS A 75 18.13 -6.16 -2.00
C LYS A 75 17.10 -6.78 -1.05
N GLU A 76 17.39 -7.95 -0.49
CA GLU A 76 16.50 -8.64 0.46
C GLU A 76 16.24 -7.77 1.71
N ALA A 77 17.29 -7.16 2.27
CA ALA A 77 17.14 -6.27 3.41
C ALA A 77 16.33 -5.01 3.05
N LEU A 78 16.47 -4.48 1.83
CA LEU A 78 15.62 -3.39 1.33
C LEU A 78 14.17 -3.83 1.22
N GLU A 79 13.87 -5.00 0.63
CA GLU A 79 12.51 -5.54 0.50
C GLU A 79 11.83 -5.68 1.86
N LEU A 80 12.52 -6.27 2.84
CA LEU A 80 12.01 -6.41 4.22
C LEU A 80 11.73 -5.06 4.87
N GLN A 81 12.66 -4.11 4.78
CA GLN A 81 12.49 -2.79 5.37
C GLN A 81 11.37 -1.98 4.72
N VAL A 82 11.13 -2.15 3.42
CA VAL A 82 9.99 -1.53 2.72
C VAL A 82 8.67 -2.11 3.21
N LEU A 83 8.58 -3.43 3.41
CA LEU A 83 7.39 -4.07 3.99
C LEU A 83 7.14 -3.62 5.44
N GLU A 84 8.18 -3.57 6.26
CA GLU A 84 8.10 -3.10 7.67
C GLU A 84 7.68 -1.63 7.75
N TYR A 85 8.26 -0.78 6.91
CA TYR A 85 7.89 0.64 6.86
C TYR A 85 6.45 0.81 6.39
N GLY A 86 6.02 0.05 5.35
CA GLY A 86 4.63 0.04 4.90
C GLY A 86 3.67 -0.38 6.01
N ALA A 87 4.02 -1.42 6.78
CA ALA A 87 3.21 -1.88 7.91
C ALA A 87 3.09 -0.82 9.01
N ALA A 88 4.20 -0.16 9.37
CA ALA A 88 4.18 0.94 10.34
C ALA A 88 3.26 2.08 9.87
N ARG A 89 3.36 2.48 8.59
CA ARG A 89 2.50 3.51 8.00
C ARG A 89 1.03 3.10 7.98
N PHE A 90 0.73 1.84 7.68
CA PHE A 90 -0.62 1.30 7.72
C PHE A 90 -1.21 1.36 9.13
N VAL A 91 -0.45 0.95 10.13
CA VAL A 91 -0.87 1.06 11.54
C VAL A 91 -1.17 2.51 11.93
N GLU A 92 -0.31 3.46 11.58
CA GLU A 92 -0.50 4.88 11.90
C GLU A 92 -1.71 5.51 11.21
N ASN A 93 -1.97 5.16 9.94
CA ASN A 93 -2.97 5.86 9.13
C ASN A 93 -4.33 5.12 9.08
N VAL A 94 -4.34 3.82 9.29
CA VAL A 94 -5.55 2.98 9.23
C VAL A 94 -5.94 2.48 10.62
N VAL A 95 -5.04 1.72 11.26
CA VAL A 95 -5.41 0.97 12.48
C VAL A 95 -5.62 1.92 13.66
N LYS A 96 -4.62 2.71 14.04
CA LYS A 96 -4.70 3.59 15.21
C LYS A 96 -5.88 4.56 15.16
N PRO A 97 -6.14 5.28 14.05
CA PRO A 97 -7.31 6.15 13.97
C PRO A 97 -8.65 5.41 14.09
N ALA A 98 -8.74 4.20 13.48
CA ALA A 98 -9.95 3.39 13.56
C ALA A 98 -10.21 2.86 14.98
N LEU A 99 -9.16 2.55 15.75
CA LEU A 99 -9.28 2.10 17.14
C LEU A 99 -9.84 3.18 18.08
N ALA A 100 -9.83 4.46 17.68
CA ALA A 100 -10.48 5.54 18.43
C ALA A 100 -12.01 5.50 18.32
N ALA A 101 -12.58 4.80 17.31
CA ALA A 101 -14.02 4.60 17.20
C ALA A 101 -14.57 3.69 18.33
N PRO A 102 -15.86 3.79 18.69
CA PRO A 102 -16.49 2.89 19.63
C PRO A 102 -16.27 1.42 19.27
N ARG A 103 -16.25 0.54 20.29
CA ARG A 103 -15.98 -0.90 20.09
C ARG A 103 -17.08 -1.56 19.23
N GLY A 104 -16.76 -2.69 18.63
CA GLY A 104 -17.69 -3.47 17.80
C GLY A 104 -17.89 -2.90 16.40
N LEU A 105 -19.11 -2.88 15.90
CA LEU A 105 -19.45 -2.49 14.52
C LEU A 105 -18.94 -1.09 14.11
N PRO A 106 -19.05 -0.03 14.94
CA PRO A 106 -18.51 1.28 14.56
C PRO A 106 -17.01 1.24 14.29
N ARG A 107 -16.27 0.41 15.05
CA ARG A 107 -14.81 0.23 14.83
C ARG A 107 -14.52 -0.59 13.58
N LEU A 108 -15.31 -1.62 13.30
CA LEU A 108 -15.17 -2.39 12.06
C LEU A 108 -15.39 -1.47 10.86
N GLN A 109 -16.42 -0.66 10.88
CA GLN A 109 -16.69 0.33 9.82
C GLN A 109 -15.54 1.32 9.69
N ALA A 110 -15.04 1.87 10.80
CA ALA A 110 -13.91 2.79 10.77
C ALA A 110 -12.64 2.15 10.18
N LEU A 111 -12.37 0.87 10.45
CA LEU A 111 -11.26 0.12 9.84
C LEU A 111 -11.43 0.02 8.32
N PHE A 112 -12.65 -0.28 7.86
CA PHE A 112 -12.97 -0.37 6.44
C PHE A 112 -12.81 1.00 5.74
N ASP A 113 -13.42 2.06 6.27
CA ASP A 113 -13.38 3.41 5.70
C ASP A 113 -11.93 3.96 5.65
N ARG A 114 -11.16 3.70 6.71
CA ARG A 114 -9.74 4.09 6.74
C ARG A 114 -8.90 3.31 5.73
N TRP A 115 -9.20 2.02 5.55
CA TRP A 115 -8.55 1.23 4.52
C TRP A 115 -8.91 1.72 3.11
N LEU A 116 -10.17 2.07 2.83
CA LEU A 116 -10.57 2.69 1.56
C LEU A 116 -9.78 3.98 1.30
N THR A 117 -9.77 4.89 2.29
CA THR A 117 -8.99 6.14 2.20
C THR A 117 -7.50 5.85 1.93
N TRP A 118 -6.93 4.87 2.62
CA TRP A 118 -5.54 4.43 2.42
C TRP A 118 -5.30 3.92 0.99
N SER A 119 -6.21 3.10 0.47
CA SER A 119 -6.09 2.52 -0.88
C SER A 119 -6.21 3.54 -2.00
N GLN A 120 -6.86 4.68 -1.74
CA GLN A 120 -7.09 5.79 -2.68
C GLN A 120 -6.12 6.97 -2.48
N SER A 121 -5.38 7.01 -1.36
CA SER A 121 -4.69 8.23 -0.89
C SER A 121 -3.59 8.77 -1.81
N ASP A 122 -3.11 7.97 -2.75
CA ASP A 122 -2.17 8.40 -3.78
C ASP A 122 -2.46 7.66 -5.09
N PRO A 123 -3.12 8.30 -6.06
CA PRO A 123 -3.38 7.71 -7.39
C PRO A 123 -2.10 7.23 -8.08
N SER A 124 -0.95 7.82 -7.74
CA SER A 124 0.34 7.45 -8.27
C SER A 124 0.94 6.20 -7.60
N SER A 125 0.44 5.79 -6.44
CA SER A 125 1.02 4.70 -5.64
C SER A 125 0.58 3.29 -6.03
N GLY A 126 -0.27 3.10 -7.05
CA GLY A 126 -0.68 1.74 -7.45
C GLY A 126 -1.74 1.10 -6.54
N GLY A 127 -2.43 1.86 -5.67
CA GLY A 127 -3.45 1.35 -4.74
C GLY A 127 -2.86 0.81 -3.44
N CYS A 128 -3.53 -0.18 -2.83
CA CYS A 128 -3.03 -0.77 -1.60
C CYS A 128 -1.74 -1.56 -1.83
N PHE A 129 -0.64 -1.07 -1.28
CA PHE A 129 0.68 -1.71 -1.34
C PHE A 129 0.63 -3.21 -0.97
N PHE A 130 -0.07 -3.57 0.10
CA PHE A 130 -0.12 -4.95 0.55
C PHE A 130 -0.91 -5.89 -0.38
N VAL A 131 -1.93 -5.37 -1.08
CA VAL A 131 -2.65 -6.14 -2.10
C VAL A 131 -1.75 -6.38 -3.31
N ALA A 132 -1.03 -5.37 -3.77
CA ALA A 132 -0.06 -5.52 -4.86
C ALA A 132 1.05 -6.51 -4.51
N MET A 133 1.61 -6.44 -3.30
CA MET A 133 2.66 -7.36 -2.85
C MET A 133 2.16 -8.79 -2.66
N ALA A 134 0.90 -8.99 -2.29
CA ALA A 134 0.34 -10.33 -2.16
C ALA A 134 0.38 -11.09 -3.50
N THR A 135 -0.05 -10.45 -4.57
CA THR A 135 -0.04 -11.04 -5.92
C THR A 135 1.38 -11.32 -6.43
N GLU A 136 2.37 -10.49 -6.05
CA GLU A 136 3.76 -10.71 -6.47
C GLU A 136 4.45 -11.83 -5.69
N LEU A 137 4.11 -12.00 -4.40
CA LEU A 137 4.84 -12.87 -3.49
C LEU A 137 4.15 -14.21 -3.21
N ASP A 138 2.94 -14.46 -3.75
CA ASP A 138 2.17 -15.69 -3.49
C ASP A 138 2.95 -16.97 -3.80
N ASP A 139 3.64 -17.02 -4.94
CA ASP A 139 4.46 -18.15 -5.38
C ASP A 139 5.98 -17.93 -5.23
N ARG A 140 6.38 -16.90 -4.48
CA ARG A 140 7.79 -16.55 -4.29
C ARG A 140 8.25 -16.77 -2.86
N PRO A 141 8.68 -17.99 -2.48
CA PRO A 141 9.11 -18.29 -1.11
C PRO A 141 10.33 -17.44 -0.71
N GLY A 142 10.38 -17.07 0.56
CA GLY A 142 11.47 -16.32 1.14
C GLY A 142 11.04 -15.35 2.24
N PRO A 143 12.01 -14.64 2.87
CA PRO A 143 11.75 -13.79 4.03
C PRO A 143 10.70 -12.69 3.80
N ALA A 144 10.67 -12.10 2.60
CA ALA A 144 9.68 -11.06 2.25
C ALA A 144 8.25 -11.62 2.23
N ARG A 145 8.04 -12.81 1.61
CA ARG A 145 6.76 -13.51 1.64
C ARG A 145 6.33 -13.86 3.06
N ASP A 146 7.25 -14.42 3.84
CA ASP A 146 6.97 -14.83 5.22
C ASP A 146 6.57 -13.64 6.08
N LEU A 147 7.22 -12.50 5.91
CA LEU A 147 6.85 -11.25 6.58
C LEU A 147 5.46 -10.79 6.12
N LEU A 148 5.20 -10.75 4.81
CA LEU A 148 3.91 -10.33 4.27
C LEU A 148 2.76 -11.20 4.78
N VAL A 149 2.95 -12.53 4.81
CA VAL A 149 1.96 -13.48 5.35
C VAL A 149 1.64 -13.17 6.82
N ARG A 150 2.65 -12.90 7.64
CA ARG A 150 2.43 -12.51 9.05
C ARG A 150 1.64 -11.20 9.15
N LEU A 151 2.00 -10.19 8.35
CA LEU A 151 1.31 -8.89 8.36
C LEU A 151 -0.15 -9.02 7.94
N GLN A 152 -0.44 -9.77 6.89
CA GLN A 152 -1.82 -9.98 6.43
C GLN A 152 -2.65 -10.81 7.40
N ARG A 153 -2.08 -11.85 8.01
CA ARG A 153 -2.77 -12.61 9.08
C ARG A 153 -3.10 -11.71 10.26
N SER A 154 -2.15 -10.90 10.73
CA SER A 154 -2.40 -9.95 11.82
C SER A 154 -3.52 -8.95 11.50
N TRP A 155 -3.67 -8.56 10.23
CA TRP A 155 -4.77 -7.71 9.80
C TRP A 155 -6.11 -8.44 9.88
N ILE A 156 -6.21 -9.68 9.38
CA ILE A 156 -7.43 -10.49 9.44
C ILE A 156 -7.80 -10.80 10.90
N ASP A 157 -6.81 -11.15 11.73
CA ASP A 157 -7.00 -11.40 13.16
C ASP A 157 -7.54 -10.16 13.90
N LEU A 158 -7.07 -8.97 13.53
CA LEU A 158 -7.61 -7.71 14.07
C LEU A 158 -9.08 -7.54 13.69
N LEU A 159 -9.45 -7.77 12.43
CA LEU A 159 -10.84 -7.71 11.98
C LEU A 159 -11.70 -8.71 12.74
N ALA A 160 -11.26 -9.96 12.86
CA ALA A 160 -11.97 -11.01 13.60
C ALA A 160 -12.17 -10.63 15.08
N GLY A 161 -11.14 -10.09 15.72
CA GLY A 161 -11.24 -9.63 17.10
C GLY A 161 -12.25 -8.48 17.30
N VAL A 162 -12.34 -7.56 16.31
CA VAL A 162 -13.33 -6.49 16.36
C VAL A 162 -14.76 -7.03 16.15
N VAL A 163 -14.93 -7.98 15.23
CA VAL A 163 -16.21 -8.68 15.00
C VAL A 163 -16.64 -9.45 16.25
N ASP A 164 -15.73 -10.20 16.89
CA ASP A 164 -16.02 -10.94 18.13
C ASP A 164 -16.53 -10.01 19.25
N VAL A 165 -15.95 -8.81 19.38
CA VAL A 165 -16.48 -7.80 20.30
C VAL A 165 -17.89 -7.37 19.90
N ALA A 166 -18.19 -7.18 18.62
CA ALA A 166 -19.52 -6.79 18.14
C ALA A 166 -20.58 -7.88 18.44
N VAL A 167 -20.21 -9.16 18.32
CA VAL A 167 -21.08 -10.29 18.69
C VAL A 167 -21.35 -10.29 20.21
N ARG A 168 -20.29 -10.18 21.01
CA ARG A 168 -20.41 -10.18 22.49
C ARG A 168 -21.21 -9.00 23.04
N GLU A 169 -21.15 -7.85 22.38
CA GLU A 169 -21.91 -6.66 22.75
C GLU A 169 -23.34 -6.64 22.16
N GLY A 170 -23.77 -7.71 21.47
CA GLY A 170 -25.10 -7.83 20.88
C GLY A 170 -25.36 -6.92 19.68
N GLN A 171 -24.31 -6.40 19.06
CA GLN A 171 -24.39 -5.57 17.85
C GLN A 171 -24.52 -6.43 16.58
N LEU A 172 -24.13 -7.70 16.66
CA LEU A 172 -24.31 -8.77 15.67
C LEU A 172 -25.07 -9.93 16.29
N ARG A 173 -25.59 -10.82 15.43
CA ARG A 173 -26.29 -12.02 15.89
C ARG A 173 -25.36 -12.92 16.71
N PRO A 174 -25.85 -13.60 17.75
CA PRO A 174 -25.02 -14.46 18.60
C PRO A 174 -24.38 -15.67 17.87
N ASP A 175 -24.98 -16.08 16.74
CA ASP A 175 -24.51 -17.17 15.89
C ASP A 175 -23.59 -16.70 14.73
N SER A 176 -23.19 -15.44 14.71
CA SER A 176 -22.24 -14.92 13.74
C SER A 176 -20.84 -15.47 14.01
N ASP A 177 -20.17 -15.94 12.97
CA ASP A 177 -18.78 -16.40 13.01
C ASP A 177 -17.83 -15.23 12.78
N PRO A 178 -17.02 -14.81 13.77
CA PRO A 178 -16.12 -13.69 13.64
C PRO A 178 -15.02 -13.89 12.59
N GLU A 179 -14.50 -15.10 12.44
CA GLU A 179 -13.46 -15.42 11.48
C GLU A 179 -14.02 -15.35 10.05
N GLN A 180 -15.21 -15.92 9.81
CA GLN A 180 -15.86 -15.85 8.52
C GLN A 180 -16.17 -14.39 8.12
N LEU A 181 -16.74 -13.59 9.03
CA LEU A 181 -17.07 -12.19 8.75
C LEU A 181 -15.81 -11.33 8.52
N ALA A 182 -14.70 -11.65 9.19
CA ALA A 182 -13.43 -10.98 8.91
C ALA A 182 -12.91 -11.32 7.51
N HIS A 183 -13.03 -12.57 7.08
CA HIS A 183 -12.68 -12.98 5.72
C HIS A 183 -13.60 -12.34 4.67
N ASP A 184 -14.90 -12.24 4.94
CA ASP A 184 -15.86 -11.58 4.06
C ASP A 184 -15.53 -10.10 3.90
N ALA A 185 -15.23 -9.40 5.00
CA ALA A 185 -14.80 -7.99 4.98
C ALA A 185 -13.50 -7.81 4.20
N TYR A 186 -12.53 -8.69 4.41
CA TYR A 186 -11.27 -8.67 3.66
C TYR A 186 -11.49 -8.99 2.18
N GLY A 187 -12.36 -9.95 1.86
CA GLY A 187 -12.77 -10.27 0.49
C GLY A 187 -13.40 -9.08 -0.23
N ALA A 188 -14.26 -8.31 0.47
CA ALA A 188 -14.83 -7.07 -0.08
C ALA A 188 -13.74 -6.02 -0.38
N MET A 189 -12.73 -5.88 0.50
CA MET A 189 -11.58 -4.99 0.26
C MET A 189 -10.79 -5.40 -1.00
N LEU A 190 -10.55 -6.70 -1.19
CA LEU A 190 -9.85 -7.22 -2.38
C LEU A 190 -10.68 -7.00 -3.65
N ALA A 191 -11.99 -7.27 -3.61
CA ALA A 191 -12.90 -7.04 -4.72
C ALA A 191 -12.95 -5.56 -5.11
N TYR A 192 -13.05 -4.66 -4.12
CA TYR A 192 -12.97 -3.22 -4.34
C TYR A 192 -11.65 -2.82 -5.03
N HIS A 193 -10.50 -3.29 -4.50
CA HIS A 193 -9.21 -2.97 -5.09
C HIS A 193 -9.11 -3.43 -6.55
N HIS A 194 -9.62 -4.64 -6.86
CA HIS A 194 -9.65 -5.17 -8.22
C HIS A 194 -10.57 -4.32 -9.12
N ALA A 195 -11.80 -4.04 -8.69
CA ALA A 195 -12.77 -3.28 -9.46
C ALA A 195 -12.30 -1.85 -9.73
N SER A 196 -11.80 -1.16 -8.69
CA SER A 196 -11.37 0.23 -8.80
C SER A 196 -10.06 0.40 -9.59
N ARG A 197 -9.11 -0.55 -9.48
CA ARG A 197 -7.76 -0.39 -10.06
C ARG A 197 -7.58 -1.05 -11.41
N LEU A 198 -8.12 -2.26 -11.60
CA LEU A 198 -7.96 -3.00 -12.86
C LEU A 198 -9.11 -2.72 -13.82
N LEU A 199 -10.34 -2.73 -13.29
CA LEU A 199 -11.53 -2.53 -14.14
C LEU A 199 -11.88 -1.06 -14.33
N GLU A 200 -11.33 -0.16 -13.51
CA GLU A 200 -11.67 1.28 -13.50
C GLU A 200 -13.18 1.49 -13.40
N ASP A 201 -13.86 0.60 -12.65
CA ASP A 201 -15.31 0.58 -12.52
C ASP A 201 -15.79 1.75 -11.66
N PRO A 202 -16.57 2.70 -12.21
CA PRO A 202 -17.10 3.84 -11.43
C PRO A 202 -18.11 3.41 -10.36
N ALA A 203 -18.62 2.17 -10.41
CA ALA A 203 -19.53 1.61 -9.41
C ALA A 203 -18.80 0.79 -8.32
N ALA A 204 -17.46 0.84 -8.27
CA ALA A 204 -16.69 0.11 -7.27
C ALA A 204 -16.87 0.64 -5.83
N GLU A 205 -17.38 1.86 -5.64
CA GLU A 205 -17.62 2.52 -4.34
C GLU A 205 -18.94 2.11 -3.67
#